data_5290a7f57f186fb32b429bc2bc392e7c
#
_entry.id   5290a7f57f186fb32b429bc2bc392e7c
#
_cell.length_a   1.000
_cell.length_b   1.000
_cell.length_c   1.000
_cell.angle_alpha   90.00
_cell.angle_beta   90.00
_cell.angle_gamma   90.00
#
_symmetry.space_group_name_H-M   'P 1'
#
loop_
_entity.id
_entity.type
_entity.pdbx_description
1 polymer ?
#
loop_
_entity_poly.entity_id
_entity_poly.type
_entity_poly.pdbx_seq_one_letter_code
_entity_poly.pdbx_strand_id
1 'polypeptide(L)'
;MYAMLNSYIKTMKMKMKEIILSMLCFLLVINSIAGQSDFKPIEKGTEMEQPTKRYGIEGYLAPELNLSTWIDENGNDREPVSLESYEGKFKVIYCFQAWCPGCHSRGLPALQKMTAALKDSDKVAFLAIQTVFEGRSANTLDRMKEIQKQYDLQIPFGHDTGEGTSRNISLTMQNYRTGGTPWFIFINEEGTVVFNDYHLDTDKAIDYLKNL
;
A
#
# COMPACT_ATOMS: atom_id res chain seq x y z
N MET A 1 50.55 52.68 38.07
CA MET A 1 50.50 51.85 36.82
C MET A 1 50.33 50.37 37.10
N TYR A 2 50.96 49.75 38.08
CA TYR A 2 50.91 48.34 38.40
C TYR A 2 49.53 47.88 38.95
N ALA A 3 48.83 48.70 39.76
CA ALA A 3 47.54 48.37 40.34
C ALA A 3 46.39 48.32 39.27
N MET A 4 46.43 49.15 38.26
CA MET A 4 45.46 49.15 37.16
C MET A 4 45.62 47.91 36.29
N LEU A 5 46.86 47.47 36.02
CA LEU A 5 47.12 46.29 35.23
C LEU A 5 46.62 45.01 35.93
N ASN A 6 46.82 44.89 37.22
CA ASN A 6 46.31 43.77 38.03
C ASN A 6 44.77 43.72 38.09
N SER A 7 44.10 44.86 38.17
CA SER A 7 42.66 44.95 38.14
C SER A 7 42.11 44.52 36.78
N TYR A 8 42.73 44.92 35.71
CA TYR A 8 42.35 44.55 34.34
C TYR A 8 42.50 43.04 34.09
N ILE A 9 43.63 42.46 34.52
CA ILE A 9 43.88 41.01 34.42
C ILE A 9 42.88 40.22 35.22
N LYS A 10 42.49 40.66 36.43
CA LYS A 10 41.49 40.00 37.26
C LYS A 10 40.12 40.04 36.60
N THR A 11 39.72 41.17 36.02
CA THR A 11 38.43 41.30 35.32
C THR A 11 38.40 40.45 34.03
N MET A 12 39.48 40.37 33.26
CA MET A 12 39.56 39.47 32.11
C MET A 12 39.46 37.99 32.51
N LYS A 13 40.11 37.56 33.59
CA LYS A 13 40.02 36.18 34.08
C LYS A 13 38.61 35.82 34.55
N MET A 14 37.87 36.77 35.16
CA MET A 14 36.49 36.57 35.54
C MET A 14 35.59 36.43 34.31
N LYS A 15 35.68 37.31 33.34
CA LYS A 15 34.91 37.21 32.09
C LYS A 15 35.19 35.91 31.30
N MET A 16 36.45 35.49 31.25
CA MET A 16 36.85 34.25 30.61
C MET A 16 36.26 33.01 31.31
N LYS A 17 36.17 33.01 32.65
CA LYS A 17 35.49 31.92 33.41
C LYS A 17 33.99 31.85 33.12
N GLU A 18 33.30 32.98 33.01
CA GLU A 18 31.88 33.03 32.67
C GLU A 18 31.63 32.55 31.26
N ILE A 19 32.49 32.89 30.30
CA ILE A 19 32.38 32.40 28.92
C ILE A 19 32.60 30.87 28.86
N ILE A 20 33.61 30.36 29.57
CA ILE A 20 33.89 28.92 29.60
C ILE A 20 32.72 28.17 30.29
N LEU A 21 32.15 28.70 31.37
CA LEU A 21 31.02 28.09 32.07
C LEU A 21 29.76 28.11 31.19
N SER A 22 29.51 29.19 30.45
CA SER A 22 28.42 29.29 29.49
C SER A 22 28.58 28.31 28.30
N MET A 23 29.79 28.14 27.78
CA MET A 23 30.07 27.13 26.74
C MET A 23 29.92 25.72 27.24
N LEU A 24 30.30 25.42 28.51
CA LEU A 24 30.11 24.11 29.09
C LEU A 24 28.62 23.78 29.32
N CYS A 25 27.81 24.76 29.73
CA CYS A 25 26.35 24.60 29.83
C CYS A 25 25.71 24.38 28.47
N PHE A 26 26.19 25.08 27.42
CA PHE A 26 25.68 24.92 26.08
C PHE A 26 26.00 23.54 25.49
N LEU A 27 27.19 22.98 25.77
CA LEU A 27 27.57 21.62 25.40
C LEU A 27 26.76 20.54 26.14
N LEU A 28 26.38 20.79 27.39
CA LEU A 28 25.52 19.86 28.16
C LEU A 28 24.08 19.86 27.66
N VAL A 29 23.56 21.00 27.18
CA VAL A 29 22.22 21.10 26.59
C VAL A 29 22.16 20.43 25.21
N ILE A 30 23.22 20.53 24.40
CA ILE A 30 23.25 19.84 23.10
C ILE A 30 23.27 18.31 23.26
N ASN A 31 23.94 17.79 24.30
CA ASN A 31 23.91 16.35 24.59
C ASN A 31 22.56 15.85 25.12
N SER A 32 21.70 16.73 25.62
CA SER A 32 20.34 16.35 26.10
C SER A 32 19.27 16.40 24.99
N ILE A 33 19.57 17.00 23.82
CA ILE A 33 18.67 17.09 22.65
C ILE A 33 19.04 16.06 21.58
N ALA A 34 20.17 15.36 21.72
CA ALA A 34 20.38 14.12 20.99
C ALA A 34 19.40 13.10 21.55
N GLY A 35 18.12 13.20 21.14
CA GLY A 35 17.16 12.12 21.26
C GLY A 35 17.83 10.92 20.61
N GLN A 36 18.25 9.97 21.40
CA GLN A 36 18.49 8.64 20.94
C GLN A 36 17.18 8.19 20.30
N SER A 37 17.11 8.29 18.97
CA SER A 37 16.30 7.36 18.22
C SER A 37 16.83 6.00 18.65
N ASP A 38 16.08 5.25 19.43
CA ASP A 38 16.29 3.82 19.61
C ASP A 38 16.12 3.15 18.24
N PHE A 39 17.08 3.41 17.36
CA PHE A 39 17.35 2.54 16.25
C PHE A 39 17.92 1.27 16.87
N LYS A 40 17.02 0.38 17.30
CA LYS A 40 17.38 -1.02 17.49
C LYS A 40 17.81 -1.51 16.11
N PRO A 41 19.07 -1.90 15.93
CA PRO A 41 19.44 -2.65 14.74
C PRO A 41 18.47 -3.84 14.70
N ILE A 42 17.79 -4.02 13.58
CA ILE A 42 17.04 -5.25 13.32
C ILE A 42 18.08 -6.35 13.50
N GLU A 43 17.96 -7.11 14.59
CA GLU A 43 18.80 -8.28 14.79
C GLU A 43 18.65 -9.12 13.52
N LYS A 44 19.78 -9.41 12.88
CA LYS A 44 19.89 -10.38 11.80
C LYS A 44 19.41 -11.71 12.37
N GLY A 45 18.11 -12.04 12.17
CA GLY A 45 17.58 -13.25 12.76
C GLY A 45 16.09 -13.43 12.74
N THR A 46 15.33 -12.54 12.08
CA THR A 46 14.03 -12.97 11.58
C THR A 46 14.20 -13.22 10.09
N GLU A 47 14.62 -14.42 9.74
CA GLU A 47 14.29 -15.03 8.46
C GLU A 47 12.79 -14.75 8.28
N MET A 48 12.45 -13.94 7.28
CA MET A 48 11.04 -13.84 6.85
C MET A 48 10.68 -15.25 6.43
N GLU A 49 9.90 -15.92 7.27
CA GLU A 49 9.40 -17.26 6.97
C GLU A 49 8.76 -17.18 5.59
N GLN A 50 9.35 -17.88 4.63
CA GLN A 50 8.86 -17.88 3.25
C GLN A 50 7.40 -18.32 3.31
N PRO A 51 6.46 -17.63 2.62
CA PRO A 51 5.07 -18.02 2.65
C PRO A 51 4.98 -19.51 2.34
N THR A 52 4.36 -20.27 3.22
CA THR A 52 4.19 -21.74 3.07
C THR A 52 3.32 -22.07 1.85
N LYS A 53 2.50 -21.13 1.39
CA LYS A 53 1.72 -21.23 0.15
C LYS A 53 2.57 -20.85 -1.06
N ARG A 54 2.38 -21.56 -2.16
CA ARG A 54 3.03 -21.27 -3.45
C ARG A 54 2.63 -19.89 -3.98
N TYR A 55 1.40 -19.46 -3.73
CA TYR A 55 0.83 -18.19 -4.16
C TYR A 55 0.21 -17.45 -2.95
N GLY A 56 0.02 -16.13 -3.13
CA GLY A 56 -0.54 -15.27 -2.11
C GLY A 56 0.50 -14.72 -1.12
N ILE A 57 0.10 -13.68 -0.39
CA ILE A 57 0.88 -13.00 0.66
C ILE A 57 0.03 -12.74 1.90
N GLU A 58 -0.85 -13.68 2.25
CA GLU A 58 -1.70 -13.56 3.45
C GLU A 58 -0.85 -13.39 4.70
N GLY A 59 -1.27 -12.50 5.60
CA GLY A 59 -0.56 -12.15 6.84
C GLY A 59 0.49 -11.04 6.68
N TYR A 60 0.78 -10.60 5.45
CA TYR A 60 1.73 -9.50 5.19
C TYR A 60 1.00 -8.18 4.95
N LEU A 61 1.70 -7.06 5.17
CA LEU A 61 1.21 -5.75 4.75
C LEU A 61 1.05 -5.71 3.23
N ALA A 62 -0.06 -5.13 2.78
CA ALA A 62 -0.36 -5.00 1.36
C ALA A 62 0.63 -4.03 0.70
N PRO A 63 1.37 -4.45 -0.33
CA PRO A 63 2.17 -3.52 -1.12
C PRO A 63 1.28 -2.57 -1.91
N GLU A 64 1.73 -1.31 -2.11
CA GLU A 64 1.03 -0.35 -2.95
C GLU A 64 0.88 -0.84 -4.39
N LEU A 65 -0.22 -0.44 -5.03
CA LEU A 65 -0.55 -0.89 -6.39
C LEU A 65 0.38 -0.31 -7.43
N ASN A 66 0.77 0.97 -7.29
CA ASN A 66 1.71 1.69 -8.16
C ASN A 66 1.37 1.60 -9.67
N LEU A 67 0.08 1.66 -10.00
CA LEU A 67 -0.40 1.65 -11.37
C LEU A 67 -0.69 3.08 -11.83
N SER A 68 -0.29 3.42 -13.04
CA SER A 68 -0.46 4.75 -13.62
C SER A 68 -1.79 4.94 -14.35
N THR A 69 -2.45 3.85 -14.78
CA THR A 69 -3.65 3.92 -15.63
C THR A 69 -4.86 3.42 -14.86
N TRP A 70 -5.81 4.33 -14.61
CA TRP A 70 -7.05 4.05 -13.89
C TRP A 70 -8.24 4.72 -14.57
N ILE A 71 -9.41 4.10 -14.40
CA ILE A 71 -10.70 4.70 -14.68
C ILE A 71 -11.56 4.75 -13.41
N ASP A 72 -12.43 5.74 -13.34
CA ASP A 72 -13.38 5.91 -12.25
C ASP A 72 -14.60 4.96 -12.38
N GLU A 73 -15.55 5.09 -11.47
CA GLU A 73 -16.80 4.32 -11.45
C GLU A 73 -17.71 4.56 -12.67
N ASN A 74 -17.43 5.58 -13.47
CA ASN A 74 -18.19 5.94 -14.69
C ASN A 74 -17.40 5.61 -15.98
N GLY A 75 -16.19 5.06 -15.87
CA GLY A 75 -15.33 4.71 -17.00
C GLY A 75 -14.50 5.86 -17.56
N ASN A 76 -14.43 7.00 -16.86
CA ASN A 76 -13.57 8.12 -17.23
C ASN A 76 -12.16 7.91 -16.65
N ASP A 77 -11.18 8.45 -17.35
CA ASP A 77 -9.80 8.44 -16.84
C ASP A 77 -9.71 9.19 -15.49
N ARG A 78 -8.94 8.67 -14.56
CA ARG A 78 -8.75 9.26 -13.24
C ARG A 78 -7.27 9.21 -12.81
N GLU A 79 -6.96 9.99 -11.77
CA GLU A 79 -5.67 9.93 -11.10
C GLU A 79 -5.39 8.53 -10.50
N PRO A 80 -4.12 8.14 -10.41
CA PRO A 80 -3.73 6.87 -9.82
C PRO A 80 -4.33 6.63 -8.43
N VAL A 81 -4.74 5.40 -8.18
CA VAL A 81 -5.28 4.96 -6.89
C VAL A 81 -4.14 4.51 -5.98
N SER A 82 -4.06 5.07 -4.79
CA SER A 82 -3.25 4.58 -3.67
C SER A 82 -4.13 3.83 -2.67
N LEU A 83 -3.60 2.78 -2.05
CA LEU A 83 -4.27 2.08 -0.94
C LEU A 83 -4.44 2.99 0.28
N GLU A 84 -3.56 3.97 0.47
CA GLU A 84 -3.65 5.00 1.52
C GLU A 84 -4.95 5.82 1.40
N SER A 85 -5.45 6.06 0.17
CA SER A 85 -6.73 6.77 -0.03
C SER A 85 -7.95 6.00 0.50
N TYR A 86 -7.77 4.74 0.87
CA TYR A 86 -8.77 3.86 1.50
C TYR A 86 -8.35 3.43 2.92
N GLU A 87 -7.52 4.22 3.60
CA GLU A 87 -7.14 3.95 4.99
C GLU A 87 -8.39 3.81 5.88
N GLY A 88 -8.36 2.87 6.83
CA GLY A 88 -9.48 2.58 7.72
C GLY A 88 -10.65 1.83 7.05
N LYS A 89 -10.60 1.56 5.74
CA LYS A 89 -11.60 0.72 5.06
C LYS A 89 -11.04 -0.67 4.79
N PHE A 90 -11.90 -1.66 4.79
CA PHE A 90 -11.62 -2.97 4.23
C PHE A 90 -11.57 -2.87 2.70
N LYS A 91 -10.56 -3.45 2.04
CA LYS A 91 -10.37 -3.35 0.59
C LYS A 91 -10.51 -4.71 -0.05
N VAL A 92 -11.33 -4.79 -1.09
CA VAL A 92 -11.49 -5.97 -1.94
C VAL A 92 -10.93 -5.64 -3.32
N ILE A 93 -9.84 -6.30 -3.70
CA ILE A 93 -9.22 -6.16 -5.01
C ILE A 93 -9.52 -7.41 -5.81
N TYR A 94 -10.04 -7.23 -7.02
CA TYR A 94 -10.29 -8.29 -7.97
C TYR A 94 -9.34 -8.19 -9.17
N CYS A 95 -8.57 -9.24 -9.43
CA CYS A 95 -7.66 -9.32 -10.55
C CYS A 95 -8.26 -10.19 -11.67
N PHE A 96 -8.23 -9.67 -12.90
CA PHE A 96 -8.85 -10.33 -14.06
C PHE A 96 -8.08 -10.11 -15.35
N GLN A 97 -8.42 -10.88 -16.39
CA GLN A 97 -8.10 -10.59 -17.78
C GLN A 97 -9.38 -10.58 -18.60
N ALA A 98 -9.48 -9.67 -19.57
CA ALA A 98 -10.69 -9.44 -20.35
C ALA A 98 -11.12 -10.66 -21.22
N TRP A 99 -10.19 -11.51 -21.62
CA TRP A 99 -10.46 -12.72 -22.39
C TRP A 99 -10.69 -13.98 -21.53
N CYS A 100 -10.41 -13.90 -20.23
CA CYS A 100 -10.38 -15.06 -19.32
C CYS A 100 -11.77 -15.67 -19.11
N PRO A 101 -12.04 -16.93 -19.53
CA PRO A 101 -13.36 -17.55 -19.37
C PRO A 101 -13.78 -17.70 -17.89
N GLY A 102 -12.83 -18.00 -17.00
CA GLY A 102 -13.09 -18.10 -15.57
C GLY A 102 -13.47 -16.76 -14.94
N CYS A 103 -12.91 -15.66 -15.45
CA CYS A 103 -13.28 -14.31 -15.01
C CYS A 103 -14.74 -14.01 -15.36
N HIS A 104 -15.17 -14.33 -16.58
CA HIS A 104 -16.54 -14.10 -17.04
C HIS A 104 -17.57 -15.03 -16.38
N SER A 105 -17.23 -16.31 -16.19
CA SER A 105 -18.17 -17.29 -15.66
C SER A 105 -18.33 -17.27 -14.14
N ARG A 106 -17.34 -16.76 -13.40
CA ARG A 106 -17.32 -16.80 -11.93
C ARG A 106 -16.90 -15.48 -11.30
N GLY A 107 -15.72 -14.95 -11.65
CA GLY A 107 -15.09 -13.84 -10.92
C GLY A 107 -15.86 -12.53 -11.03
N LEU A 108 -16.17 -12.07 -12.24
CA LEU A 108 -16.95 -10.84 -12.48
C LEU A 108 -18.38 -10.93 -11.91
N PRO A 109 -19.13 -12.04 -12.08
CA PRO A 109 -20.41 -12.22 -11.39
C PRO A 109 -20.30 -12.20 -9.87
N ALA A 110 -19.25 -12.78 -9.28
CA ALA A 110 -18.99 -12.73 -7.86
C ALA A 110 -18.73 -11.30 -7.37
N LEU A 111 -17.88 -10.55 -8.09
CA LEU A 111 -17.60 -9.14 -7.79
C LEU A 111 -18.88 -8.30 -7.88
N GLN A 112 -19.67 -8.47 -8.95
CA GLN A 112 -20.96 -7.79 -9.12
C GLN A 112 -21.92 -8.06 -7.96
N LYS A 113 -22.02 -9.31 -7.52
CA LYS A 113 -22.85 -9.70 -6.38
C LYS A 113 -22.38 -9.04 -5.08
N MET A 114 -21.06 -9.00 -4.83
CA MET A 114 -20.49 -8.37 -3.64
C MET A 114 -20.72 -6.84 -3.65
N THR A 115 -20.42 -6.16 -4.77
CA THR A 115 -20.61 -4.69 -4.88
C THR A 115 -22.07 -4.30 -4.72
N ALA A 116 -23.00 -5.06 -5.32
CA ALA A 116 -24.44 -4.84 -5.15
C ALA A 116 -24.91 -5.06 -3.69
N ALA A 117 -24.40 -6.08 -3.02
CA ALA A 117 -24.77 -6.42 -1.64
C ALA A 117 -24.24 -5.39 -0.60
N LEU A 118 -23.22 -4.63 -0.96
CA LEU A 118 -22.51 -3.69 -0.10
C LEU A 118 -22.52 -2.25 -0.64
N LYS A 119 -23.40 -1.94 -1.58
CA LYS A 119 -23.49 -0.63 -2.26
C LYS A 119 -23.64 0.56 -1.30
N ASP A 120 -24.29 0.35 -0.16
CA ASP A 120 -24.55 1.37 0.84
C ASP A 120 -23.52 1.35 2.00
N SER A 121 -22.51 0.50 1.92
CA SER A 121 -21.45 0.39 2.94
C SER A 121 -20.34 1.38 2.65
N ASP A 122 -19.98 2.19 3.63
CA ASP A 122 -18.81 3.06 3.60
C ASP A 122 -17.54 2.39 4.17
N LYS A 123 -17.68 1.17 4.72
CA LYS A 123 -16.60 0.41 5.33
C LYS A 123 -15.78 -0.41 4.35
N VAL A 124 -16.30 -0.70 3.16
CA VAL A 124 -15.65 -1.56 2.17
C VAL A 124 -15.38 -0.79 0.88
N ALA A 125 -14.15 -0.83 0.41
CA ALA A 125 -13.74 -0.32 -0.90
C ALA A 125 -13.52 -1.49 -1.87
N PHE A 126 -14.06 -1.38 -3.08
CA PHE A 126 -13.86 -2.35 -4.15
C PHE A 126 -13.00 -1.76 -5.25
N LEU A 127 -12.05 -2.53 -5.74
CA LEU A 127 -11.18 -2.20 -6.87
C LEU A 127 -11.10 -3.40 -7.81
N ALA A 128 -11.05 -3.16 -9.12
CA ALA A 128 -10.77 -4.20 -10.08
C ALA A 128 -9.48 -3.87 -10.85
N ILE A 129 -8.63 -4.85 -11.11
CA ILE A 129 -7.36 -4.66 -11.82
C ILE A 129 -7.29 -5.65 -12.97
N GLN A 130 -7.21 -5.12 -14.20
CA GLN A 130 -6.87 -5.94 -15.37
C GLN A 130 -5.37 -6.25 -15.34
N THR A 131 -5.03 -7.44 -14.81
CA THR A 131 -3.65 -7.89 -14.66
C THR A 131 -3.17 -8.60 -15.93
N VAL A 132 -2.34 -7.90 -16.72
CA VAL A 132 -1.87 -8.44 -18.00
C VAL A 132 -0.60 -9.25 -17.82
N PHE A 133 -0.65 -10.55 -18.09
CA PHE A 133 0.52 -11.43 -18.10
C PHE A 133 0.61 -12.24 -19.39
N GLU A 134 -0.51 -12.34 -20.13
CA GLU A 134 -0.61 -12.97 -21.45
C GLU A 134 -1.72 -12.30 -22.27
N GLY A 135 -1.84 -12.61 -23.55
CA GLY A 135 -2.94 -12.11 -24.39
C GLY A 135 -3.07 -10.59 -24.43
N ARG A 136 -1.96 -9.85 -24.55
CA ARG A 136 -1.92 -8.37 -24.46
C ARG A 136 -2.90 -7.69 -25.40
N SER A 137 -3.03 -8.18 -26.64
CA SER A 137 -3.95 -7.64 -27.64
C SER A 137 -5.43 -7.77 -27.26
N ALA A 138 -5.76 -8.72 -26.39
CA ALA A 138 -7.11 -8.93 -25.86
C ALA A 138 -7.34 -8.23 -24.51
N ASN A 139 -6.29 -7.70 -23.88
CA ASN A 139 -6.33 -7.03 -22.58
C ASN A 139 -5.97 -5.54 -22.71
N THR A 140 -6.65 -4.83 -23.60
CA THR A 140 -6.47 -3.40 -23.82
C THR A 140 -7.26 -2.58 -22.80
N LEU A 141 -6.94 -1.29 -22.68
CA LEU A 141 -7.70 -0.34 -21.85
C LEU A 141 -9.17 -0.27 -22.30
N ASP A 142 -9.43 -0.26 -23.62
CA ASP A 142 -10.80 -0.22 -24.14
C ASP A 142 -11.58 -1.47 -23.73
N ARG A 143 -10.95 -2.65 -23.79
CA ARG A 143 -11.59 -3.89 -23.30
C ARG A 143 -11.87 -3.85 -21.82
N MET A 144 -11.01 -3.25 -21.01
CA MET A 144 -11.25 -3.03 -19.58
C MET A 144 -12.49 -2.14 -19.35
N LYS A 145 -12.60 -1.03 -20.09
CA LYS A 145 -13.77 -0.12 -20.05
C LYS A 145 -15.07 -0.84 -20.46
N GLU A 146 -14.99 -1.67 -21.50
CA GLU A 146 -16.15 -2.49 -21.95
C GLU A 146 -16.58 -3.49 -20.85
N ILE A 147 -15.64 -4.15 -20.17
CA ILE A 147 -15.93 -5.09 -19.07
C ILE A 147 -16.60 -4.37 -17.91
N GLN A 148 -16.08 -3.22 -17.47
CA GLN A 148 -16.70 -2.42 -16.40
C GLN A 148 -18.17 -2.13 -16.73
N LYS A 149 -18.43 -1.64 -17.95
CA LYS A 149 -19.77 -1.34 -18.43
C LYS A 149 -20.67 -2.58 -18.56
N GLN A 150 -20.12 -3.67 -19.13
CA GLN A 150 -20.86 -4.91 -19.35
C GLN A 150 -21.40 -5.53 -18.05
N TYR A 151 -20.63 -5.42 -16.97
CA TYR A 151 -20.99 -5.99 -15.65
C TYR A 151 -21.58 -4.94 -14.69
N ASP A 152 -21.83 -3.71 -15.18
CA ASP A 152 -22.37 -2.60 -14.38
C ASP A 152 -21.61 -2.42 -13.03
N LEU A 153 -20.28 -2.42 -13.12
CA LEU A 153 -19.40 -2.34 -11.97
C LEU A 153 -18.99 -0.87 -11.72
N GLN A 154 -19.75 -0.19 -10.88
CA GLN A 154 -19.51 1.22 -10.51
C GLN A 154 -18.41 1.32 -9.44
N ILE A 155 -17.22 0.87 -9.78
CA ILE A 155 -16.00 0.89 -8.94
C ILE A 155 -14.80 1.28 -9.80
N PRO A 156 -13.69 1.76 -9.20
CA PRO A 156 -12.47 2.05 -9.96
C PRO A 156 -11.84 0.79 -10.56
N PHE A 157 -11.33 0.93 -11.81
CA PHE A 157 -10.60 -0.12 -12.50
C PHE A 157 -9.18 0.35 -12.82
N GLY A 158 -8.17 -0.48 -12.52
CA GLY A 158 -6.77 -0.27 -12.86
C GLY A 158 -6.34 -1.15 -14.04
N HIS A 159 -5.51 -0.60 -14.94
CA HIS A 159 -4.92 -1.33 -16.06
C HIS A 159 -3.44 -1.59 -15.80
N ASP A 160 -3.12 -2.80 -15.43
CA ASP A 160 -1.77 -3.25 -15.09
C ASP A 160 -1.16 -4.06 -16.22
N THR A 161 -0.54 -3.37 -17.17
CA THR A 161 0.09 -3.99 -18.33
C THR A 161 1.39 -4.73 -18.02
N GLY A 162 1.98 -4.47 -16.85
CA GLY A 162 3.31 -4.96 -16.50
C GLY A 162 4.43 -4.35 -17.36
N GLU A 163 4.14 -3.33 -18.16
CA GLU A 163 5.15 -2.64 -18.96
C GLU A 163 6.22 -2.03 -18.04
N GLY A 164 7.49 -2.20 -18.43
CA GLY A 164 8.62 -1.74 -17.61
C GLY A 164 9.00 -2.65 -16.45
N THR A 165 8.24 -3.70 -16.16
CA THR A 165 8.67 -4.72 -15.17
C THR A 165 9.69 -5.68 -15.80
N SER A 166 10.57 -6.26 -14.98
CA SER A 166 11.63 -7.17 -15.44
C SER A 166 11.11 -8.41 -16.19
N ARG A 167 9.88 -8.82 -15.89
CA ARG A 167 9.23 -10.00 -16.49
C ARG A 167 8.18 -9.62 -17.52
N ASN A 168 7.95 -8.33 -17.72
CA ASN A 168 6.91 -7.81 -18.62
C ASN A 168 5.52 -8.41 -18.31
N ILE A 169 5.22 -8.63 -17.05
CA ILE A 169 3.94 -9.10 -16.52
C ILE A 169 3.44 -8.14 -15.45
N SER A 170 2.14 -8.14 -15.18
CA SER A 170 1.45 -7.33 -14.19
C SER A 170 2.25 -7.16 -12.89
N LEU A 171 2.42 -5.92 -12.45
CA LEU A 171 3.08 -5.56 -11.19
C LEU A 171 2.29 -6.10 -9.99
N THR A 172 0.96 -6.01 -10.06
CA THR A 172 0.06 -6.55 -9.04
C THR A 172 0.27 -8.06 -8.86
N MET A 173 0.39 -8.82 -9.97
CA MET A 173 0.67 -10.25 -9.90
C MET A 173 1.99 -10.56 -9.21
N GLN A 174 3.02 -9.76 -9.47
CA GLN A 174 4.33 -9.95 -8.85
C GLN A 174 4.29 -9.65 -7.37
N ASN A 175 3.74 -8.49 -6.99
CA ASN A 175 3.73 -8.00 -5.62
C ASN A 175 2.82 -8.84 -4.69
N TYR A 176 1.64 -9.22 -5.18
CA TYR A 176 0.68 -10.03 -4.41
C TYR A 176 0.84 -11.54 -4.63
N ARG A 177 1.79 -11.97 -5.47
CA ARG A 177 2.07 -13.37 -5.80
C ARG A 177 0.82 -14.12 -6.26
N THR A 178 -0.02 -13.49 -7.10
CA THR A 178 -1.22 -14.15 -7.61
C THR A 178 -0.84 -15.28 -8.56
N GLY A 179 -1.62 -16.36 -8.57
CA GLY A 179 -1.36 -17.55 -9.39
C GLY A 179 -2.00 -17.50 -10.78
N GLY A 180 -2.75 -16.44 -11.09
CA GLY A 180 -3.49 -16.30 -12.34
C GLY A 180 -4.73 -15.44 -12.19
N THR A 181 -5.77 -15.68 -13.02
CA THR A 181 -7.07 -15.00 -12.94
C THR A 181 -8.23 -15.98 -13.16
N PRO A 182 -9.42 -15.77 -12.55
CA PRO A 182 -9.77 -14.69 -11.60
C PRO A 182 -9.01 -14.82 -10.30
N TRP A 183 -8.76 -13.72 -9.59
CA TRP A 183 -8.08 -13.75 -8.30
C TRP A 183 -8.63 -12.65 -7.40
N PHE A 184 -8.83 -12.97 -6.11
CA PHE A 184 -9.31 -12.00 -5.12
C PHE A 184 -8.24 -11.77 -4.05
N ILE A 185 -8.11 -10.51 -3.62
CA ILE A 185 -7.23 -10.07 -2.55
C ILE A 185 -8.06 -9.24 -1.60
N PHE A 186 -8.09 -9.62 -0.33
CA PHE A 186 -8.77 -8.87 0.73
C PHE A 186 -7.72 -8.29 1.67
N ILE A 187 -7.87 -7.00 1.96
CA ILE A 187 -6.97 -6.24 2.81
C ILE A 187 -7.84 -5.62 3.92
N ASN A 188 -7.50 -5.90 5.17
CA ASN A 188 -8.23 -5.36 6.31
C ASN A 188 -7.96 -3.86 6.51
N GLU A 189 -8.57 -3.27 7.53
CA GLU A 189 -8.49 -1.85 7.85
C GLU A 189 -7.05 -1.43 8.19
N GLU A 190 -6.28 -2.33 8.81
CA GLU A 190 -4.87 -2.12 9.19
C GLU A 190 -3.90 -2.29 8.00
N GLY A 191 -4.40 -2.60 6.81
CA GLY A 191 -3.58 -2.78 5.61
C GLY A 191 -2.95 -4.16 5.48
N THR A 192 -3.36 -5.15 6.28
CA THR A 192 -2.88 -6.53 6.18
C THR A 192 -3.71 -7.33 5.18
N VAL A 193 -3.06 -8.12 4.34
CA VAL A 193 -3.72 -9.05 3.42
C VAL A 193 -4.26 -10.23 4.22
N VAL A 194 -5.59 -10.38 4.26
CA VAL A 194 -6.29 -11.44 5.03
C VAL A 194 -6.84 -12.55 4.15
N PHE A 195 -6.92 -12.31 2.85
CA PHE A 195 -7.29 -13.32 1.84
C PHE A 195 -6.57 -13.03 0.53
N ASN A 196 -6.04 -14.04 -0.13
CA ASN A 196 -5.31 -13.88 -1.39
C ASN A 196 -5.34 -15.21 -2.15
N ASP A 197 -6.42 -15.47 -2.90
CA ASP A 197 -6.66 -16.78 -3.53
C ASP A 197 -7.54 -16.66 -4.79
N TYR A 198 -7.50 -17.73 -5.57
CA TYR A 198 -8.33 -17.99 -6.75
C TYR A 198 -9.76 -18.43 -6.40
N HIS A 199 -9.93 -19.17 -5.30
CA HIS A 199 -11.19 -19.75 -4.88
C HIS A 199 -11.86 -18.89 -3.82
N LEU A 200 -12.94 -18.21 -4.17
CA LEU A 200 -13.76 -17.41 -3.27
C LEU A 200 -15.16 -18.02 -3.13
N ASP A 201 -15.57 -18.31 -1.89
CA ASP A 201 -16.97 -18.53 -1.54
C ASP A 201 -17.64 -17.15 -1.41
N THR A 202 -18.36 -16.76 -2.45
CA THR A 202 -18.92 -15.40 -2.56
C THR A 202 -19.96 -15.11 -1.47
N ASP A 203 -20.75 -16.09 -1.07
CA ASP A 203 -21.80 -15.89 -0.06
C ASP A 203 -21.18 -15.67 1.32
N LYS A 204 -20.19 -16.49 1.69
CA LYS A 204 -19.42 -16.29 2.92
C LYS A 204 -18.66 -14.97 2.94
N ALA A 205 -18.11 -14.57 1.78
CA ALA A 205 -17.44 -13.28 1.68
C ALA A 205 -18.41 -12.11 1.92
N ILE A 206 -19.60 -12.15 1.34
CA ILE A 206 -20.63 -11.13 1.56
C ILE A 206 -21.06 -11.11 3.04
N ASP A 207 -21.31 -12.26 3.64
CA ASP A 207 -21.68 -12.36 5.05
C ASP A 207 -20.58 -11.78 5.95
N TYR A 208 -19.33 -12.09 5.68
CA TYR A 208 -18.19 -11.53 6.41
C TYR A 208 -18.12 -10.01 6.28
N LEU A 209 -18.15 -9.48 5.03
CA LEU A 209 -18.04 -8.05 4.75
C LEU A 209 -19.21 -7.20 5.29
N LYS A 210 -20.40 -7.79 5.45
CA LYS A 210 -21.57 -7.13 6.07
C LYS A 210 -21.45 -7.00 7.59
N ASN A 211 -20.61 -7.81 8.21
CA ASN A 211 -20.43 -7.84 9.66
C ASN A 211 -19.17 -7.10 10.15
N LEU A 212 -18.50 -6.35 9.27
CA LEU A 212 -17.35 -5.49 9.60
C LEU A 212 -17.71 -4.29 10.50
#